data_9ae046939bfbb15f7de7fd25c0471051
#
_entry.id   9ae046939bfbb15f7de7fd25c0471051
#
_cell.length_a   1.000
_cell.length_b   1.000
_cell.length_c   1.000
_cell.angle_alpha   90.00
_cell.angle_beta   90.00
_cell.angle_gamma   90.00
#
_symmetry.space_group_name_H-M   'P 1'
#
loop_
_entity.id
_entity.type
_entity.pdbx_description
1 polymer ?
#
loop_
_entity_poly.entity_id
_entity_poly.type
_entity_poly.pdbx_seq_one_letter_code
_entity_poly.pdbx_strand_id
1 'polypeptide(L)'
;MTTPNPDFVAFLRAYPQYPTTKMIDDLRAVEYSRLDIGGNIYLDYTGGGLYAESQLRAHSRLLAGHVFGNPHSSNPTSQAATQLVEHAREYVLKFFNADPAEYLAIFTSNASAALKLVGESYPFPGGRYLLTFDNHNSVNGIREFAHARNAEVTYIPIALPDMRVDASQLDRELARPSKNGNNLFAYPAQSNFSAVQHPLEWIDKAHQHGWDVLLDAAAYVPTRQLD
;
A
#
# COMPACT_ATOMS: atom_id res chain seq x y z
N MET A 1 -1.28 -42.73 18.50
CA MET A 1 -1.82 -41.94 17.39
C MET A 1 -2.98 -41.14 17.96
N THR A 2 -2.86 -39.82 18.04
CA THR A 2 -3.94 -38.94 18.53
C THR A 2 -5.07 -38.91 17.48
N THR A 3 -6.29 -39.18 17.90
CA THR A 3 -7.46 -39.10 17.03
C THR A 3 -7.54 -37.69 16.45
N PRO A 4 -7.70 -37.50 15.14
CA PRO A 4 -7.80 -36.16 14.55
C PRO A 4 -8.97 -35.38 15.19
N ASN A 5 -8.76 -34.10 15.47
CA ASN A 5 -9.82 -33.22 15.96
C ASN A 5 -11.03 -33.26 15.00
N PRO A 6 -12.26 -33.61 15.48
CA PRO A 6 -13.45 -33.70 14.63
C PRO A 6 -13.73 -32.42 13.84
N ASP A 7 -13.49 -31.26 14.44
CA ASP A 7 -13.70 -29.96 13.80
C ASP A 7 -12.72 -29.75 12.64
N PHE A 8 -11.47 -30.23 12.80
CA PHE A 8 -10.50 -30.17 11.70
C PHE A 8 -10.87 -31.10 10.55
N VAL A 9 -11.45 -32.27 10.85
CA VAL A 9 -11.95 -33.17 9.80
C VAL A 9 -13.13 -32.55 9.05
N ALA A 10 -14.04 -31.86 9.76
CA ALA A 10 -15.16 -31.12 9.14
C ALA A 10 -14.64 -29.96 8.29
N PHE A 11 -13.63 -29.22 8.76
CA PHE A 11 -12.98 -28.16 8.02
C PHE A 11 -12.35 -28.67 6.71
N LEU A 12 -11.60 -29.78 6.74
CA LEU A 12 -11.00 -30.35 5.54
C LEU A 12 -12.02 -30.82 4.50
N ARG A 13 -13.22 -31.25 4.96
CA ARG A 13 -14.33 -31.57 4.04
C ARG A 13 -14.91 -30.32 3.39
N ALA A 14 -15.02 -29.24 4.13
CA ALA A 14 -15.54 -27.96 3.63
C ALA A 14 -14.52 -27.27 2.68
N TYR A 15 -13.21 -27.47 2.94
CA TYR A 15 -12.11 -26.82 2.21
C TYR A 15 -11.10 -27.86 1.69
N PRO A 16 -11.44 -28.65 0.66
CA PRO A 16 -10.62 -29.78 0.19
C PRO A 16 -9.27 -29.34 -0.41
N GLN A 17 -9.12 -28.05 -0.76
CA GLN A 17 -7.86 -27.49 -1.27
C GLN A 17 -6.86 -27.13 -0.15
N TYR A 18 -7.28 -27.08 1.11
CA TYR A 18 -6.43 -26.67 2.21
C TYR A 18 -5.10 -27.47 2.31
N PRO A 19 -5.07 -28.82 2.10
CA PRO A 19 -3.82 -29.57 2.14
C PRO A 19 -2.77 -29.12 1.11
N THR A 20 -3.17 -28.46 0.03
CA THR A 20 -2.24 -27.93 -0.99
C THR A 20 -1.44 -26.72 -0.48
N THR A 21 -1.86 -26.11 0.63
CA THR A 21 -1.18 -24.97 1.27
C THR A 21 -0.08 -25.38 2.25
N LYS A 22 0.25 -26.68 2.35
CA LYS A 22 1.25 -27.20 3.30
C LYS A 22 2.60 -26.48 3.22
N MET A 23 2.99 -26.01 2.05
CA MET A 23 4.22 -25.21 1.87
C MET A 23 4.23 -23.95 2.74
N ILE A 24 3.05 -23.38 3.06
CA ILE A 24 2.92 -22.19 3.93
C ILE A 24 3.18 -22.60 5.38
N ASP A 25 2.74 -23.78 5.81
CA ASP A 25 3.04 -24.30 7.15
C ASP A 25 4.54 -24.56 7.31
N ASP A 26 5.18 -25.12 6.28
CA ASP A 26 6.62 -25.37 6.26
C ASP A 26 7.40 -24.02 6.30
N LEU A 27 6.96 -23.01 5.54
CA LEU A 27 7.51 -21.66 5.60
C LEU A 27 7.31 -21.02 6.99
N ARG A 28 6.11 -21.16 7.57
CA ARG A 28 5.80 -20.66 8.91
C ARG A 28 6.74 -21.28 9.96
N ALA A 29 6.96 -22.58 9.90
CA ALA A 29 7.82 -23.28 10.86
C ALA A 29 9.28 -22.79 10.82
N VAL A 30 9.79 -22.37 9.65
CA VAL A 30 11.16 -21.89 9.46
C VAL A 30 11.29 -20.39 9.70
N GLU A 31 10.39 -19.59 9.13
CA GLU A 31 10.54 -18.13 9.08
C GLU A 31 9.75 -17.39 10.16
N TYR A 32 8.74 -18.04 10.76
CA TYR A 32 7.81 -17.43 11.71
C TYR A 32 7.60 -18.28 12.98
N SER A 33 8.53 -19.17 13.32
CA SER A 33 8.45 -20.07 14.49
C SER A 33 8.20 -19.35 15.81
N ARG A 34 8.58 -18.07 15.93
CA ARG A 34 8.27 -17.22 17.09
C ARG A 34 6.78 -17.06 17.39
N LEU A 35 5.91 -17.23 16.39
CA LEU A 35 4.47 -17.23 16.59
C LEU A 35 4.03 -18.44 17.40
N ASP A 36 4.54 -19.61 17.05
CA ASP A 36 4.20 -20.87 17.71
C ASP A 36 4.83 -20.95 19.12
N ILE A 37 6.08 -20.50 19.26
CA ILE A 37 6.76 -20.40 20.55
C ILE A 37 6.02 -19.47 21.51
N GLY A 38 5.51 -18.34 20.99
CA GLY A 38 4.74 -17.36 21.78
C GLY A 38 3.25 -17.69 21.92
N GLY A 39 2.76 -18.74 21.29
CA GLY A 39 1.34 -19.11 21.28
C GLY A 39 0.44 -18.07 20.59
N ASN A 40 0.98 -17.30 19.62
CA ASN A 40 0.27 -16.22 18.97
C ASN A 40 -0.44 -16.67 17.70
N ILE A 41 -1.69 -16.24 17.56
CA ILE A 41 -2.43 -16.30 16.30
C ILE A 41 -2.45 -14.89 15.70
N TYR A 42 -1.69 -14.67 14.62
CA TYR A 42 -1.60 -13.37 13.97
C TYR A 42 -2.48 -13.33 12.72
N LEU A 43 -3.45 -12.42 12.68
CA LEU A 43 -4.43 -12.28 11.59
C LEU A 43 -4.46 -10.85 11.00
N ASP A 44 -3.68 -9.92 11.54
CA ASP A 44 -3.69 -8.50 11.16
C ASP A 44 -2.67 -8.17 10.06
N TYR A 45 -2.65 -8.94 8.97
CA TYR A 45 -1.75 -8.67 7.85
C TYR A 45 -2.09 -7.39 7.07
N THR A 46 -3.31 -6.90 7.19
CA THR A 46 -3.72 -5.60 6.64
C THR A 46 -3.10 -4.44 7.40
N GLY A 47 -2.97 -4.55 8.70
CA GLY A 47 -2.35 -3.53 9.56
C GLY A 47 -0.82 -3.57 9.55
N GLY A 48 -0.23 -4.76 9.39
CA GLY A 48 1.22 -4.90 9.34
C GLY A 48 1.69 -6.29 8.95
N GLY A 49 2.50 -6.40 7.90
CA GLY A 49 3.16 -7.66 7.52
C GLY A 49 4.22 -8.07 8.54
N LEU A 50 4.31 -9.36 8.85
CA LEU A 50 5.37 -9.90 9.68
C LEU A 50 6.65 -10.07 8.85
N TYR A 51 7.78 -9.74 9.47
CA TYR A 51 9.09 -9.99 8.89
C TYR A 51 9.52 -11.44 9.09
N ALA A 52 10.19 -12.01 8.08
CA ALA A 52 10.76 -13.34 8.12
C ALA A 52 12.07 -13.36 8.92
N GLU A 53 12.39 -14.50 9.54
CA GLU A 53 13.64 -14.71 10.25
C GLU A 53 14.88 -14.54 9.33
N SER A 54 14.77 -15.00 8.09
CA SER A 54 15.82 -14.82 7.07
C SER A 54 16.09 -13.35 6.75
N GLN A 55 15.07 -12.49 6.75
CA GLN A 55 15.21 -11.03 6.56
C GLN A 55 16.02 -10.41 7.69
N LEU A 56 15.73 -10.75 8.95
CA LEU A 56 16.51 -10.29 10.11
C LEU A 56 17.97 -10.70 10.01
N ARG A 57 18.22 -11.99 9.71
CA ARG A 57 19.59 -12.50 9.57
C ARG A 57 20.34 -11.85 8.42
N ALA A 58 19.68 -11.62 7.28
CA ALA A 58 20.28 -10.94 6.14
C ALA A 58 20.63 -9.48 6.47
N HIS A 59 19.71 -8.75 7.10
CA HIS A 59 19.91 -7.36 7.50
C HIS A 59 21.04 -7.23 8.54
N SER A 60 21.05 -8.08 9.56
CA SER A 60 22.12 -8.11 10.57
C SER A 60 23.48 -8.40 9.95
N ARG A 61 23.59 -9.36 9.02
CA ARG A 61 24.83 -9.66 8.31
C ARG A 61 25.31 -8.49 7.45
N LEU A 62 24.38 -7.80 6.77
CA LEU A 62 24.70 -6.61 5.97
C LEU A 62 25.35 -5.54 6.85
N LEU A 63 24.74 -5.22 8.00
CA LEU A 63 25.25 -4.20 8.91
C LEU A 63 26.56 -4.63 9.58
N ALA A 64 26.71 -5.88 9.97
CA ALA A 64 27.93 -6.39 10.61
C ALA A 64 29.11 -6.51 9.65
N GLY A 65 28.87 -6.71 8.37
CA GLY A 65 29.90 -6.93 7.34
C GLY A 65 30.36 -5.69 6.61
N HIS A 66 29.68 -4.56 6.78
CA HIS A 66 29.94 -3.35 6.00
C HIS A 66 29.95 -2.10 6.86
N VAL A 67 30.66 -1.08 6.39
CA VAL A 67 30.64 0.27 6.96
C VAL A 67 29.94 1.18 5.97
N PHE A 68 28.82 1.76 6.41
CA PHE A 68 28.04 2.70 5.61
C PHE A 68 28.24 4.13 6.09
N GLY A 69 28.60 5.04 5.20
CA GLY A 69 28.67 6.47 5.46
C GLY A 69 27.38 7.18 5.09
N ASN A 70 27.35 8.50 5.29
CA ASN A 70 26.25 9.32 4.79
C ASN A 70 26.25 9.28 3.25
N PRO A 71 25.10 8.98 2.57
CA PRO A 71 25.02 8.97 1.12
C PRO A 71 25.43 10.30 0.46
N HIS A 72 25.63 10.28 -0.87
CA HIS A 72 25.92 11.46 -1.68
C HIS A 72 27.29 12.12 -1.46
N SER A 73 28.26 11.37 -0.98
CA SER A 73 29.66 11.78 -0.88
C SER A 73 30.56 10.82 -1.69
N SER A 74 31.75 11.28 -2.05
CA SER A 74 32.67 10.52 -2.93
C SER A 74 33.56 9.48 -2.24
N ASN A 75 33.54 9.42 -0.90
CA ASN A 75 34.31 8.39 -0.17
C ASN A 75 33.67 7.00 -0.29
N PRO A 76 34.44 5.90 -0.14
CA PRO A 76 33.94 4.54 -0.40
C PRO A 76 32.75 4.13 0.45
N THR A 77 32.69 4.52 1.74
CA THR A 77 31.57 4.16 2.63
C THR A 77 30.27 4.89 2.28
N SER A 78 30.38 6.14 1.81
CA SER A 78 29.23 6.91 1.33
C SER A 78 28.73 6.39 -0.03
N GLN A 79 29.66 6.01 -0.91
CA GLN A 79 29.28 5.38 -2.18
C GLN A 79 28.57 4.05 -1.96
N ALA A 80 29.02 3.23 -1.01
CA ALA A 80 28.34 1.98 -0.64
C ALA A 80 26.90 2.23 -0.16
N ALA A 81 26.69 3.25 0.67
CA ALA A 81 25.35 3.63 1.12
C ALA A 81 24.48 4.15 -0.05
N THR A 82 25.03 4.97 -0.94
CA THR A 82 24.33 5.47 -2.14
C THR A 82 23.90 4.31 -3.04
N GLN A 83 24.83 3.38 -3.34
CA GLN A 83 24.52 2.22 -4.18
C GLN A 83 23.41 1.35 -3.58
N LEU A 84 23.42 1.14 -2.26
CA LEU A 84 22.38 0.37 -1.59
C LEU A 84 20.99 1.01 -1.74
N VAL A 85 20.90 2.34 -1.61
CA VAL A 85 19.65 3.09 -1.80
C VAL A 85 19.18 3.02 -3.26
N GLU A 86 20.08 3.21 -4.22
CA GLU A 86 19.70 3.16 -5.65
C GLU A 86 19.27 1.76 -6.07
N HIS A 87 19.96 0.70 -5.64
CA HIS A 87 19.50 -0.67 -5.86
C HIS A 87 18.12 -0.94 -5.26
N ALA A 88 17.83 -0.38 -4.08
CA ALA A 88 16.51 -0.51 -3.50
C ALA A 88 15.43 0.20 -4.33
N ARG A 89 15.71 1.38 -4.91
CA ARG A 89 14.80 2.08 -5.83
C ARG A 89 14.54 1.29 -7.11
N GLU A 90 15.61 0.81 -7.73
CA GLU A 90 15.53 -0.05 -8.94
C GLU A 90 14.68 -1.31 -8.66
N TYR A 91 14.90 -1.93 -7.51
CA TYR A 91 14.13 -3.11 -7.11
C TYR A 91 12.63 -2.80 -6.96
N VAL A 92 12.30 -1.67 -6.32
CA VAL A 92 10.89 -1.23 -6.17
C VAL A 92 10.24 -1.00 -7.53
N LEU A 93 10.89 -0.27 -8.43
CA LEU A 93 10.37 -0.03 -9.78
C LEU A 93 10.18 -1.35 -10.54
N LYS A 94 11.17 -2.25 -10.49
CA LYS A 94 11.05 -3.58 -11.10
C LYS A 94 9.93 -4.42 -10.48
N PHE A 95 9.74 -4.35 -9.17
CA PHE A 95 8.68 -5.10 -8.49
C PHE A 95 7.28 -4.69 -8.96
N PHE A 96 7.09 -3.40 -9.27
CA PHE A 96 5.85 -2.83 -9.77
C PHE A 96 5.79 -2.76 -11.30
N ASN A 97 6.73 -3.37 -12.02
CA ASN A 97 6.84 -3.26 -13.49
C ASN A 97 6.80 -1.80 -14.01
N ALA A 98 7.30 -0.86 -13.21
CA ALA A 98 7.27 0.57 -13.49
C ALA A 98 8.50 0.99 -14.31
N ASP A 99 8.28 1.67 -15.43
CA ASP A 99 9.35 2.18 -16.28
C ASP A 99 10.10 3.32 -15.55
N PRO A 100 11.42 3.20 -15.33
CA PRO A 100 12.21 4.25 -14.68
C PRO A 100 12.28 5.57 -15.47
N ALA A 101 11.89 5.58 -16.75
CA ALA A 101 11.75 6.81 -17.54
C ALA A 101 10.48 7.61 -17.15
N GLU A 102 9.48 6.96 -16.58
CA GLU A 102 8.20 7.56 -16.24
C GLU A 102 7.96 7.64 -14.71
N TYR A 103 8.58 6.73 -13.94
CA TYR A 103 8.32 6.58 -12.51
C TYR A 103 9.56 6.78 -11.65
N LEU A 104 9.36 7.30 -10.46
CA LEU A 104 10.36 7.47 -9.42
C LEU A 104 9.95 6.77 -8.13
N ALA A 105 10.86 6.03 -7.51
CA ALA A 105 10.67 5.50 -6.16
C ALA A 105 11.19 6.51 -5.13
N ILE A 106 10.30 7.02 -4.27
CA ILE A 106 10.64 7.97 -3.21
C ILE A 106 10.40 7.28 -1.87
N PHE A 107 11.47 7.07 -1.09
CA PHE A 107 11.37 6.51 0.25
C PHE A 107 11.02 7.58 1.27
N THR A 108 10.06 7.25 2.15
CA THR A 108 9.68 8.05 3.30
C THR A 108 9.70 7.18 4.56
N SER A 109 9.52 7.78 5.73
CA SER A 109 9.51 7.03 6.99
C SER A 109 8.34 6.03 7.11
N ASN A 110 7.22 6.31 6.43
CA ASN A 110 6.03 5.47 6.36
C ASN A 110 5.03 6.04 5.33
N ALA A 111 3.93 5.31 5.08
CA ALA A 111 2.89 5.74 4.14
C ALA A 111 2.27 7.11 4.50
N SER A 112 2.06 7.40 5.81
CA SER A 112 1.52 8.71 6.23
C SER A 112 2.44 9.86 5.87
N ALA A 113 3.77 9.67 5.95
CA ALA A 113 4.73 10.68 5.53
C ALA A 113 4.73 10.89 4.01
N ALA A 114 4.56 9.80 3.23
CA ALA A 114 4.41 9.90 1.78
C ALA A 114 3.14 10.69 1.40
N LEU A 115 2.02 10.39 2.03
CA LEU A 115 0.74 11.07 1.82
C LEU A 115 0.79 12.54 2.24
N LYS A 116 1.48 12.84 3.36
CA LYS A 116 1.73 14.21 3.79
C LYS A 116 2.55 14.97 2.75
N LEU A 117 3.58 14.37 2.18
CA LEU A 117 4.40 14.98 1.13
C LEU A 117 3.54 15.36 -0.09
N VAL A 118 2.60 14.50 -0.50
CA VAL A 118 1.63 14.84 -1.55
C VAL A 118 0.77 16.03 -1.13
N GLY A 119 0.19 16.01 0.07
CA GLY A 119 -0.65 17.10 0.57
C GLY A 119 0.08 18.45 0.60
N GLU A 120 1.35 18.46 1.02
CA GLU A 120 2.19 19.65 1.07
C GLU A 120 2.57 20.18 -0.31
N SER A 121 2.79 19.28 -1.28
CA SER A 121 3.39 19.62 -2.58
C SER A 121 2.37 19.80 -3.70
N TYR A 122 1.19 19.16 -3.61
CA TYR A 122 0.21 19.19 -4.70
C TYR A 122 -0.36 20.62 -4.91
N PRO A 123 -0.40 21.13 -6.15
CA PRO A 123 -0.82 22.48 -6.45
C PRO A 123 -2.34 22.61 -6.50
N PHE A 124 -2.99 22.66 -5.34
CA PHE A 124 -4.44 22.71 -5.15
C PHE A 124 -5.16 24.02 -5.58
N PRO A 125 -4.54 25.22 -5.67
CA PRO A 125 -5.30 26.44 -5.89
C PRO A 125 -6.25 26.38 -7.09
N GLY A 126 -7.53 26.66 -6.84
CA GLY A 126 -8.59 26.61 -7.86
C GLY A 126 -9.00 25.22 -8.33
N GLY A 127 -8.40 24.18 -7.78
CA GLY A 127 -8.69 22.79 -8.12
C GLY A 127 -9.70 22.10 -7.21
N ARG A 128 -9.79 20.79 -7.36
CA ARG A 128 -10.66 19.93 -6.53
C ARG A 128 -9.87 18.78 -5.94
N TYR A 129 -10.28 18.36 -4.75
CA TYR A 129 -9.85 17.12 -4.09
C TYR A 129 -11.06 16.21 -3.91
N LEU A 130 -11.10 15.13 -4.71
CA LEU A 130 -12.14 14.12 -4.67
C LEU A 130 -11.57 12.87 -3.99
N LEU A 131 -12.29 12.31 -3.02
CA LEU A 131 -11.83 11.10 -2.35
C LEU A 131 -12.98 10.20 -1.93
N THR A 132 -12.73 8.88 -1.87
CA THR A 132 -13.71 7.92 -1.34
C THR A 132 -13.74 7.96 0.18
N PHE A 133 -14.89 7.68 0.77
CA PHE A 133 -15.09 7.79 2.23
C PHE A 133 -14.29 6.76 3.02
N ASP A 134 -13.94 5.63 2.43
CA ASP A 134 -13.22 4.51 3.05
C ASP A 134 -11.68 4.61 2.95
N ASN A 135 -11.18 5.79 2.64
CA ASN A 135 -9.74 6.08 2.71
C ASN A 135 -9.21 6.03 4.16
N HIS A 136 -7.95 5.65 4.30
CA HIS A 136 -7.24 5.77 5.57
C HIS A 136 -7.16 7.25 6.02
N ASN A 137 -7.10 7.48 7.34
CA ASN A 137 -7.04 8.83 7.91
C ASN A 137 -5.88 9.68 7.39
N SER A 138 -4.77 9.08 6.99
CA SER A 138 -3.63 9.80 6.41
C SER A 138 -3.96 10.41 5.04
N VAL A 139 -4.80 9.75 4.22
CA VAL A 139 -5.32 10.29 2.96
C VAL A 139 -6.36 11.38 3.25
N ASN A 140 -7.26 11.11 4.22
CA ASN A 140 -8.25 12.09 4.66
C ASN A 140 -7.60 13.40 5.14
N GLY A 141 -6.42 13.34 5.76
CA GLY A 141 -5.67 14.51 6.23
C GLY A 141 -5.24 15.47 5.12
N ILE A 142 -5.14 15.00 3.87
CA ILE A 142 -4.78 15.86 2.71
C ILE A 142 -5.82 16.96 2.48
N ARG A 143 -7.07 16.77 2.90
CA ARG A 143 -8.14 17.80 2.80
C ARG A 143 -7.76 19.11 3.48
N GLU A 144 -6.98 19.07 4.54
CA GLU A 144 -6.58 20.29 5.25
C GLU A 144 -5.64 21.15 4.39
N PHE A 145 -4.76 20.51 3.63
CA PHE A 145 -3.91 21.21 2.64
C PHE A 145 -4.72 21.72 1.45
N ALA A 146 -5.73 20.97 1.00
CA ALA A 146 -6.65 21.39 -0.05
C ALA A 146 -7.49 22.61 0.39
N HIS A 147 -8.10 22.56 1.57
CA HIS A 147 -8.86 23.68 2.15
C HIS A 147 -7.99 24.92 2.34
N ALA A 148 -6.77 24.77 2.89
CA ALA A 148 -5.84 25.89 3.09
C ALA A 148 -5.46 26.59 1.78
N ARG A 149 -5.64 25.93 0.64
CA ARG A 149 -5.37 26.45 -0.70
C ARG A 149 -6.64 26.74 -1.53
N ASN A 150 -7.81 26.78 -0.86
CA ASN A 150 -9.12 27.07 -1.44
C ASN A 150 -9.53 26.09 -2.55
N ALA A 151 -9.14 24.81 -2.46
CA ALA A 151 -9.68 23.76 -3.31
C ALA A 151 -11.00 23.23 -2.76
N GLU A 152 -11.90 22.84 -3.66
CA GLU A 152 -13.14 22.14 -3.30
C GLU A 152 -12.83 20.71 -2.88
N VAL A 153 -13.33 20.27 -1.71
CA VAL A 153 -13.17 18.89 -1.23
C VAL A 153 -14.50 18.17 -1.28
N THR A 154 -14.53 17.02 -1.96
CA THR A 154 -15.74 16.21 -2.11
C THR A 154 -15.47 14.76 -1.74
N TYR A 155 -16.37 14.15 -0.95
CA TYR A 155 -16.31 12.72 -0.59
C TYR A 155 -17.33 11.92 -1.39
N ILE A 156 -16.89 10.78 -1.91
CA ILE A 156 -17.79 9.76 -2.45
C ILE A 156 -18.15 8.80 -1.32
N PRO A 157 -19.42 8.68 -0.92
CA PRO A 157 -19.84 7.79 0.14
C PRO A 157 -19.74 6.31 -0.26
N ILE A 158 -19.70 5.46 0.75
CA ILE A 158 -19.86 4.02 0.61
C ILE A 158 -21.31 3.63 0.94
N ALA A 159 -21.83 2.63 0.22
CA ALA A 159 -23.19 2.13 0.41
C ALA A 159 -23.18 0.86 1.27
N LEU A 160 -24.15 0.78 2.21
CA LEU A 160 -24.39 -0.40 3.02
C LEU A 160 -25.36 -1.35 2.27
N PRO A 161 -25.29 -2.68 2.52
CA PRO A 161 -24.40 -3.37 3.47
C PRO A 161 -23.00 -3.68 2.94
N ASP A 162 -22.76 -3.56 1.65
CA ASP A 162 -21.56 -4.08 0.97
C ASP A 162 -20.33 -3.16 1.12
N MET A 163 -20.50 -1.99 1.73
CA MET A 163 -19.44 -0.97 1.92
C MET A 163 -18.72 -0.58 0.63
N ARG A 164 -19.43 -0.64 -0.51
CA ARG A 164 -18.88 -0.30 -1.82
C ARG A 164 -19.19 1.14 -2.19
N VAL A 165 -18.29 1.74 -2.93
CA VAL A 165 -18.48 3.07 -3.51
C VAL A 165 -19.62 3.03 -4.56
N ASP A 166 -20.49 4.03 -4.55
CA ASP A 166 -21.46 4.24 -5.62
C ASP A 166 -20.75 4.69 -6.90
N ALA A 167 -20.59 3.75 -7.84
CA ALA A 167 -19.91 4.00 -9.11
C ALA A 167 -20.58 5.11 -9.91
N SER A 168 -21.90 5.26 -9.85
CA SER A 168 -22.62 6.29 -10.58
C SER A 168 -22.36 7.69 -10.00
N GLN A 169 -22.17 7.79 -8.70
CA GLN A 169 -21.78 9.04 -8.05
C GLN A 169 -20.32 9.40 -8.36
N LEU A 170 -19.42 8.40 -8.33
CA LEU A 170 -18.04 8.60 -8.74
C LEU A 170 -17.96 9.13 -10.17
N ASP A 171 -18.71 8.52 -11.08
CA ASP A 171 -18.73 8.96 -12.49
C ASP A 171 -19.19 10.39 -12.65
N ARG A 172 -20.25 10.79 -11.94
CA ARG A 172 -20.74 12.16 -11.96
C ARG A 172 -19.71 13.18 -11.44
N GLU A 173 -18.98 12.82 -10.39
CA GLU A 173 -17.98 13.72 -9.81
C GLU A 173 -16.71 13.78 -10.65
N LEU A 174 -16.24 12.68 -11.22
CA LEU A 174 -15.10 12.68 -12.15
C LEU A 174 -15.39 13.48 -13.41
N ALA A 175 -16.63 13.46 -13.90
CA ALA A 175 -17.05 14.27 -15.07
C ALA A 175 -17.09 15.79 -14.81
N ARG A 176 -16.77 16.24 -13.58
CA ARG A 176 -16.87 17.66 -13.18
C ARG A 176 -15.54 18.21 -12.62
N PRO A 177 -14.40 18.07 -13.35
CA PRO A 177 -13.15 18.66 -12.91
C PRO A 177 -13.25 20.18 -12.85
N SER A 178 -12.48 20.81 -11.96
CA SER A 178 -12.27 22.25 -12.03
C SER A 178 -11.47 22.60 -13.30
N LYS A 179 -11.85 23.68 -13.96
CA LYS A 179 -11.10 24.23 -15.11
C LYS A 179 -10.03 25.23 -14.70
N ASN A 180 -10.00 25.60 -13.41
CA ASN A 180 -9.17 26.69 -12.90
C ASN A 180 -7.96 26.22 -12.09
N GLY A 181 -7.79 24.91 -11.94
CA GLY A 181 -6.69 24.33 -11.16
C GLY A 181 -6.59 22.81 -11.33
N ASN A 182 -5.64 22.21 -10.62
CA ASN A 182 -5.39 20.78 -10.70
C ASN A 182 -6.41 20.01 -9.84
N ASN A 183 -6.78 18.83 -10.32
CA ASN A 183 -7.80 17.99 -9.69
C ASN A 183 -7.15 16.69 -9.24
N LEU A 184 -7.25 16.37 -7.95
CA LEU A 184 -6.72 15.15 -7.37
C LEU A 184 -7.85 14.22 -6.95
N PHE A 185 -7.86 13.00 -7.49
CA PHE A 185 -8.72 11.92 -7.04
C PHE A 185 -7.92 10.94 -6.17
N ALA A 186 -8.36 10.71 -4.93
CA ALA A 186 -7.71 9.80 -3.99
C ALA A 186 -8.62 8.65 -3.59
N TYR A 187 -8.13 7.41 -3.70
CA TYR A 187 -8.84 6.23 -3.24
C TYR A 187 -7.89 5.11 -2.83
N PRO A 188 -8.28 4.19 -1.93
CA PRO A 188 -7.47 3.03 -1.61
C PRO A 188 -7.67 1.94 -2.67
N ALA A 189 -6.60 1.28 -3.12
CA ALA A 189 -6.72 0.07 -3.92
C ALA A 189 -7.47 -1.04 -3.15
N GLN A 190 -7.26 -1.08 -1.83
CA GLN A 190 -8.02 -1.87 -0.87
C GLN A 190 -8.20 -1.07 0.41
N SER A 191 -9.45 -0.92 0.85
CA SER A 191 -9.74 -0.28 2.12
C SER A 191 -9.18 -1.09 3.28
N ASN A 192 -8.41 -0.46 4.17
CA ASN A 192 -7.92 -1.10 5.40
C ASN A 192 -9.03 -1.31 6.44
N PHE A 193 -10.19 -0.67 6.26
CA PHE A 193 -11.34 -0.78 7.16
C PHE A 193 -12.29 -1.91 6.75
N SER A 194 -12.74 -1.90 5.48
CA SER A 194 -13.74 -2.86 4.97
C SER A 194 -13.12 -4.05 4.23
N ALA A 195 -11.83 -3.99 3.88
CA ALA A 195 -11.13 -4.89 2.97
C ALA A 195 -11.71 -4.91 1.53
N VAL A 196 -12.63 -4.01 1.21
CA VAL A 196 -13.16 -3.87 -0.15
C VAL A 196 -12.03 -3.43 -1.08
N GLN A 197 -11.85 -4.16 -2.17
CA GLN A 197 -10.95 -3.81 -3.25
C GLN A 197 -11.70 -2.97 -4.29
N HIS A 198 -11.09 -1.86 -4.69
CA HIS A 198 -11.62 -0.97 -5.71
C HIS A 198 -11.01 -1.26 -7.08
N PRO A 199 -11.74 -1.00 -8.16
CA PRO A 199 -11.24 -1.16 -9.52
C PRO A 199 -10.04 -0.26 -9.81
N LEU A 200 -8.96 -0.82 -10.37
CA LEU A 200 -7.80 -0.03 -10.80
C LEU A 200 -8.10 0.78 -12.07
N GLU A 201 -9.09 0.36 -12.84
CA GLU A 201 -9.59 1.06 -14.03
C GLU A 201 -10.12 2.48 -13.72
N TRP A 202 -10.35 2.79 -12.46
CA TRP A 202 -10.67 4.16 -12.04
C TRP A 202 -9.52 5.14 -12.27
N ILE A 203 -8.28 4.66 -12.35
CA ILE A 203 -7.11 5.47 -12.69
C ILE A 203 -7.27 6.04 -14.10
N ASP A 204 -7.45 5.17 -15.10
CA ASP A 204 -7.63 5.58 -16.49
C ASP A 204 -8.85 6.48 -16.66
N LYS A 205 -9.94 6.13 -15.98
CA LYS A 205 -11.17 6.91 -16.01
C LYS A 205 -10.96 8.32 -15.46
N ALA A 206 -10.24 8.46 -14.36
CA ALA A 206 -9.92 9.76 -13.78
C ALA A 206 -9.02 10.59 -14.71
N HIS A 207 -7.98 9.97 -15.27
CA HIS A 207 -7.09 10.61 -16.23
C HIS A 207 -7.83 11.13 -17.46
N GLN A 208 -8.78 10.36 -18.02
CA GLN A 208 -9.62 10.77 -19.15
C GLN A 208 -10.45 12.03 -18.87
N HIS A 209 -10.74 12.30 -17.59
CA HIS A 209 -11.47 13.49 -17.15
C HIS A 209 -10.55 14.61 -16.62
N GLY A 210 -9.22 14.49 -16.74
CA GLY A 210 -8.26 15.51 -16.32
C GLY A 210 -8.02 15.56 -14.81
N TRP A 211 -8.12 14.41 -14.15
CA TRP A 211 -7.73 14.24 -12.75
C TRP A 211 -6.37 13.55 -12.64
N ASP A 212 -5.54 14.02 -11.72
CA ASP A 212 -4.43 13.24 -11.20
C ASP A 212 -4.95 12.23 -10.18
N VAL A 213 -4.28 11.10 -10.02
CA VAL A 213 -4.71 10.03 -9.12
C VAL A 213 -3.70 9.78 -8.01
N LEU A 214 -4.20 9.74 -6.78
CA LEU A 214 -3.50 9.23 -5.61
C LEU A 214 -4.08 7.87 -5.21
N LEU A 215 -3.37 6.80 -5.54
CA LEU A 215 -3.74 5.44 -5.15
C LEU A 215 -3.04 5.07 -3.84
N ASP A 216 -3.79 4.86 -2.77
CA ASP A 216 -3.27 4.24 -1.54
C ASP A 216 -3.29 2.71 -1.68
N ALA A 217 -2.13 2.13 -1.94
CA ALA A 217 -1.98 0.69 -2.11
C ALA A 217 -1.41 -0.02 -0.86
N ALA A 218 -1.31 0.67 0.28
CA ALA A 218 -0.67 0.14 1.49
C ALA A 218 -1.31 -1.17 2.00
N ALA A 219 -2.63 -1.30 1.94
CA ALA A 219 -3.34 -2.53 2.32
C ALA A 219 -3.45 -3.55 1.16
N TYR A 220 -3.21 -3.14 -0.08
CA TYR A 220 -3.37 -3.97 -1.27
C TYR A 220 -2.10 -4.77 -1.59
N VAL A 221 -0.96 -4.10 -1.68
CA VAL A 221 0.33 -4.68 -2.12
C VAL A 221 0.81 -5.87 -1.27
N PRO A 222 0.58 -5.93 0.07
CA PRO A 222 0.97 -7.10 0.86
C PRO A 222 0.27 -8.40 0.46
N THR A 223 -0.86 -8.32 -0.25
CA THR A 223 -1.71 -9.48 -0.57
C THR A 223 -1.97 -9.66 -2.07
N ARG A 224 -1.61 -8.67 -2.89
CA ARG A 224 -1.85 -8.65 -4.33
C ARG A 224 -0.69 -8.02 -5.08
N GLN A 225 -0.48 -8.48 -6.29
CA GLN A 225 0.41 -7.79 -7.22
C GLN A 225 -0.30 -6.54 -7.76
N LEU A 226 0.43 -5.45 -7.82
CA LEU A 226 0.06 -4.21 -8.49
C LEU A 226 1.01 -4.05 -9.67
N ASP A 227 0.46 -3.96 -10.87
CA ASP A 227 1.19 -3.87 -12.13
C ASP A 227 0.59 -2.76 -12.99
#